data_9b96fe1583cca819b77e9e865c895a7f
#
_entry.id   9b96fe1583cca819b77e9e865c895a7f
#
_cell.length_a   1.000
_cell.length_b   1.000
_cell.length_c   1.000
_cell.angle_alpha   90.00
_cell.angle_beta   90.00
_cell.angle_gamma   90.00
#
_symmetry.space_group_name_H-M   'P 1'
#
loop_
_entity.id
_entity.type
_entity.pdbx_description
1 polymer ?
#
loop_
_entity_poly.entity_id
_entity_poly.type
_entity_poly.pdbx_seq_one_letter_code
_entity_poly.pdbx_strand_id
1 'polypeptide(L)'
;GFIGKIGSDSVGEYYEEALKKANVSPYFAKTDGISGSCTVLISPDGERTMGTFLGPAPTITPDEITEEMLSAYQCIYIEGYLLVNEELVRTTMQKAKKLGLKVALDLSNFNIVNAFRGLLDDIIPEYVDILFSNESEAEAFTGLKAHEAVKVLSEQVEISLVTLGKEGALVGSKGQVIAVPAEGGKPVDTTGAGDHFAAGFLYGQSVGATLEQSARIGSLLAGYIIDVIGAQIPDDKWEQIKLKVNSILS
;
A
#
# COMPACT_ATOMS: atom_id res chain seq x y z
N GLY A 1 -3.41 3.44 -12.44
CA GLY A 1 -4.00 4.75 -12.16
C GLY A 1 -3.89 5.16 -10.70
N PHE A 2 -4.01 6.45 -10.45
CA PHE A 2 -4.03 7.01 -9.10
C PHE A 2 -5.27 7.90 -8.95
N ILE A 3 -6.07 7.65 -7.92
CA ILE A 3 -7.28 8.43 -7.61
C ILE A 3 -6.99 9.27 -6.38
N GLY A 4 -7.34 10.56 -6.42
CA GLY A 4 -7.13 11.47 -5.30
C GLY A 4 -7.81 12.81 -5.49
N LYS A 5 -7.61 13.72 -4.52
CA LYS A 5 -8.12 15.08 -4.59
C LYS A 5 -7.01 16.07 -4.27
N ILE A 6 -6.80 17.05 -5.15
CA ILE A 6 -5.72 18.02 -5.08
C ILE A 6 -6.25 19.45 -5.16
N GLY A 7 -5.44 20.40 -4.72
CA GLY A 7 -5.67 21.82 -4.93
C GLY A 7 -5.30 22.25 -6.35
N SER A 8 -5.81 23.42 -6.75
CA SER A 8 -5.44 24.09 -8.01
C SER A 8 -4.20 24.97 -7.81
N ASP A 9 -3.12 24.36 -7.32
CA ASP A 9 -1.86 25.03 -7.00
C ASP A 9 -0.65 24.31 -7.66
N SER A 10 0.52 24.92 -7.57
CA SER A 10 1.74 24.37 -8.17
C SER A 10 2.16 22.98 -7.60
N VAL A 11 1.76 22.65 -6.37
CA VAL A 11 2.03 21.34 -5.78
C VAL A 11 1.16 20.27 -6.44
N GLY A 12 -0.13 20.59 -6.64
CA GLY A 12 -1.06 19.72 -7.36
C GLY A 12 -0.65 19.48 -8.81
N GLU A 13 -0.24 20.56 -9.52
CA GLU A 13 0.29 20.47 -10.88
C GLU A 13 1.55 19.58 -10.95
N TYR A 14 2.50 19.80 -10.05
CA TYR A 14 3.70 18.99 -9.96
C TYR A 14 3.39 17.50 -9.74
N TYR A 15 2.44 17.19 -8.85
CA TYR A 15 2.05 15.81 -8.56
C TYR A 15 1.41 15.14 -9.77
N GLU A 16 0.50 15.84 -10.45
CA GLU A 16 -0.14 15.33 -11.67
C GLU A 16 0.88 15.06 -12.79
N GLU A 17 1.84 15.97 -12.99
CA GLU A 17 2.90 15.79 -13.98
C GLU A 17 3.84 14.63 -13.62
N ALA A 18 4.19 14.48 -12.35
CA ALA A 18 5.02 13.39 -11.88
C ALA A 18 4.38 12.02 -12.15
N LEU A 19 3.08 11.87 -11.89
CA LEU A 19 2.34 10.65 -12.21
C LEU A 19 2.32 10.37 -13.73
N LYS A 20 2.03 11.38 -14.55
CA LYS A 20 2.06 11.25 -16.01
C LYS A 20 3.44 10.83 -16.53
N LYS A 21 4.50 11.41 -15.99
CA LYS A 21 5.88 11.04 -16.34
C LYS A 21 6.19 9.58 -15.96
N ALA A 22 5.59 9.07 -14.88
CA ALA A 22 5.69 7.69 -14.46
C ALA A 22 4.71 6.73 -15.21
N ASN A 23 4.01 7.21 -16.24
CA ASN A 23 2.95 6.48 -16.95
C ASN A 23 1.80 6.00 -16.05
N VAL A 24 1.51 6.75 -14.98
CA VAL A 24 0.35 6.54 -14.11
C VAL A 24 -0.74 7.51 -14.50
N SER A 25 -1.93 7.01 -14.80
CA SER A 25 -3.10 7.84 -15.13
C SER A 25 -3.59 8.57 -13.87
N PRO A 26 -3.54 9.90 -13.81
CA PRO A 26 -4.05 10.66 -12.67
C PRO A 26 -5.56 10.87 -12.81
N TYR A 27 -6.33 10.41 -11.84
CA TYR A 27 -7.76 10.67 -11.70
C TYR A 27 -7.96 11.61 -10.51
N PHE A 28 -7.65 12.90 -10.73
CA PHE A 28 -7.75 13.90 -9.68
C PHE A 28 -9.04 14.69 -9.74
N ALA A 29 -9.79 14.68 -8.63
CA ALA A 29 -10.72 15.74 -8.34
C ALA A 29 -9.93 17.00 -7.96
N LYS A 30 -10.28 18.14 -8.54
CA LYS A 30 -9.60 19.43 -8.30
C LYS A 30 -10.52 20.40 -7.57
N THR A 31 -9.97 21.13 -6.62
CA THR A 31 -10.69 22.17 -5.89
C THR A 31 -9.80 23.40 -5.69
N ASP A 32 -10.42 24.54 -5.44
CA ASP A 32 -9.66 25.72 -5.02
C ASP A 32 -8.98 25.47 -3.67
N GLY A 33 -7.71 25.86 -3.56
CA GLY A 33 -6.96 25.72 -2.32
C GLY A 33 -5.57 25.09 -2.53
N ILE A 34 -4.96 24.71 -1.43
CA ILE A 34 -3.58 24.18 -1.37
C ILE A 34 -3.65 22.66 -1.29
N SER A 35 -2.87 21.98 -2.14
CA SER A 35 -2.70 20.52 -2.13
C SER A 35 -2.08 20.02 -0.83
N GLY A 36 -2.38 18.78 -0.49
CA GLY A 36 -1.78 18.12 0.66
C GLY A 36 -0.27 18.03 0.57
N SER A 37 0.40 18.10 1.72
CA SER A 37 1.85 17.98 1.82
C SER A 37 2.24 17.37 3.16
N CYS A 38 3.41 16.71 3.19
CA CYS A 38 3.98 16.17 4.42
C CYS A 38 5.43 16.63 4.54
N THR A 39 5.74 17.35 5.62
CA THR A 39 7.11 17.68 5.99
C THR A 39 7.65 16.61 6.92
N VAL A 40 8.72 15.94 6.51
CA VAL A 40 9.37 14.91 7.31
C VAL A 40 10.65 15.50 7.92
N LEU A 41 10.72 15.51 9.25
CA LEU A 41 11.91 15.87 9.99
C LEU A 41 12.60 14.60 10.46
N ILE A 42 13.88 14.45 10.09
CA ILE A 42 14.68 13.29 10.47
C ILE A 42 15.72 13.76 11.51
N SER A 43 15.70 13.17 12.69
CA SER A 43 16.67 13.44 13.75
C SER A 43 17.98 12.67 13.53
N PRO A 44 19.09 13.04 14.18
CA PRO A 44 20.40 12.39 13.99
C PRO A 44 20.41 10.88 14.34
N ASP A 45 19.48 10.42 15.14
CA ASP A 45 19.27 9.00 15.49
C ASP A 45 18.39 8.23 14.49
N GLY A 46 17.92 8.91 13.40
CA GLY A 46 17.10 8.32 12.35
C GLY A 46 15.61 8.31 12.65
N GLU A 47 15.17 8.86 13.79
CA GLU A 47 13.75 8.99 14.11
C GLU A 47 13.08 10.06 13.25
N ARG A 48 11.80 9.85 12.94
CA ARG A 48 11.05 10.72 12.03
C ARG A 48 9.86 11.36 12.74
N THR A 49 9.73 12.67 12.53
CA THR A 49 8.53 13.42 12.91
C THR A 49 7.88 13.96 11.65
N MET A 50 6.60 13.69 11.48
CA MET A 50 5.84 14.08 10.29
C MET A 50 4.88 15.21 10.62
N GLY A 51 5.01 16.33 9.92
CA GLY A 51 4.06 17.44 9.91
C GLY A 51 3.19 17.36 8.66
N THR A 52 2.00 16.77 8.79
CA THR A 52 1.11 16.52 7.64
C THR A 52 0.02 17.57 7.54
N PHE A 53 -0.08 18.20 6.37
CA PHE A 53 -1.22 18.99 5.94
C PHE A 53 -1.98 18.20 4.87
N LEU A 54 -3.18 17.74 5.17
CA LEU A 54 -3.93 16.83 4.29
C LEU A 54 -4.53 17.53 3.06
N GLY A 55 -4.63 18.87 3.08
CA GLY A 55 -5.27 19.62 1.99
C GLY A 55 -6.70 19.15 1.73
N PRO A 56 -7.12 19.10 0.46
CA PRO A 56 -8.46 18.66 0.09
C PRO A 56 -8.64 17.13 0.07
N ALA A 57 -7.59 16.33 0.22
CA ALA A 57 -7.66 14.87 0.09
C ALA A 57 -8.76 14.22 0.97
N PRO A 58 -8.98 14.61 2.25
CA PRO A 58 -10.06 14.02 3.07
C PRO A 58 -11.47 14.37 2.59
N THR A 59 -11.62 15.32 1.68
CA THR A 59 -12.92 15.76 1.17
C THR A 59 -13.34 15.05 -0.12
N ILE A 60 -12.56 14.05 -0.55
CA ILE A 60 -12.97 13.21 -1.68
C ILE A 60 -14.27 12.48 -1.34
N THR A 61 -15.20 12.44 -2.30
CA THR A 61 -16.51 11.82 -2.11
C THR A 61 -16.64 10.55 -2.94
N PRO A 62 -17.56 9.64 -2.59
CA PRO A 62 -17.80 8.44 -3.39
C PRO A 62 -18.17 8.71 -4.84
N ASP A 63 -18.84 9.84 -5.12
CA ASP A 63 -19.26 10.21 -6.48
C ASP A 63 -18.09 10.65 -7.35
N GLU A 64 -17.00 11.12 -6.74
CA GLU A 64 -15.76 11.47 -7.44
C GLU A 64 -14.95 10.24 -7.87
N ILE A 65 -15.31 9.03 -7.40
CA ILE A 65 -14.74 7.75 -7.83
C ILE A 65 -15.76 7.01 -8.69
N THR A 66 -15.63 7.10 -10.01
CA THR A 66 -16.58 6.52 -10.95
C THR A 66 -16.25 5.08 -11.32
N GLU A 67 -17.27 4.30 -11.71
CA GLU A 67 -17.06 2.95 -12.24
C GLU A 67 -16.20 2.96 -13.51
N GLU A 68 -16.28 4.01 -14.33
CA GLU A 68 -15.44 4.18 -15.52
C GLU A 68 -13.94 4.25 -15.18
N MET A 69 -13.56 5.00 -14.13
CA MET A 69 -12.18 5.07 -13.64
C MET A 69 -11.65 3.71 -13.22
N LEU A 70 -12.49 2.89 -12.60
CA LEU A 70 -12.11 1.57 -12.08
C LEU A 70 -12.10 0.50 -13.17
N SER A 71 -12.94 0.60 -14.19
CA SER A 71 -13.17 -0.46 -15.20
C SER A 71 -11.93 -0.84 -16.03
N ALA A 72 -10.92 0.04 -16.09
CA ALA A 72 -9.66 -0.21 -16.80
C ALA A 72 -8.67 -1.07 -15.99
N TYR A 73 -8.98 -1.42 -14.73
CA TYR A 73 -8.04 -2.05 -13.82
C TYR A 73 -8.56 -3.40 -13.31
N GLN A 74 -7.66 -4.23 -12.79
CA GLN A 74 -7.97 -5.53 -12.20
C GLN A 74 -7.94 -5.51 -10.68
N CYS A 75 -7.29 -4.52 -10.09
CA CYS A 75 -7.14 -4.39 -8.65
C CYS A 75 -7.22 -2.93 -8.24
N ILE A 76 -7.83 -2.67 -7.08
CA ILE A 76 -7.73 -1.40 -6.38
C ILE A 76 -6.95 -1.60 -5.09
N TYR A 77 -5.99 -0.71 -4.82
CA TYR A 77 -5.24 -0.66 -3.57
C TYR A 77 -5.73 0.53 -2.75
N ILE A 78 -6.10 0.28 -1.51
CA ILE A 78 -6.67 1.28 -0.58
C ILE A 78 -5.81 1.31 0.68
N GLU A 79 -5.41 2.51 1.09
CA GLU A 79 -4.69 2.72 2.34
C GLU A 79 -5.65 2.89 3.52
N GLY A 80 -5.30 2.31 4.66
CA GLY A 80 -6.07 2.38 5.90
C GLY A 80 -6.30 3.81 6.41
N TYR A 81 -5.44 4.76 6.02
CA TYR A 81 -5.67 6.19 6.32
C TYR A 81 -7.00 6.71 5.76
N LEU A 82 -7.56 6.09 4.73
CA LEU A 82 -8.86 6.46 4.16
C LEU A 82 -10.06 5.98 4.99
N LEU A 83 -9.86 5.11 5.99
CA LEU A 83 -10.92 4.62 6.88
C LEU A 83 -11.61 5.75 7.68
N VAL A 84 -10.99 6.91 7.79
CA VAL A 84 -11.61 8.13 8.34
C VAL A 84 -12.85 8.57 7.57
N ASN A 85 -12.98 8.15 6.32
CA ASN A 85 -14.16 8.35 5.47
C ASN A 85 -14.78 6.98 5.13
N GLU A 86 -15.54 6.45 6.08
CA GLU A 86 -16.17 5.13 5.97
C GLU A 86 -17.04 4.98 4.70
N GLU A 87 -17.84 6.01 4.39
CA GLU A 87 -18.73 6.00 3.22
C GLU A 87 -17.92 5.87 1.93
N LEU A 88 -16.81 6.62 1.81
CA LEU A 88 -15.91 6.54 0.66
C LEU A 88 -15.36 5.14 0.49
N VAL A 89 -14.81 4.56 1.57
CA VAL A 89 -14.15 3.25 1.53
C VAL A 89 -15.16 2.15 1.18
N ARG A 90 -16.30 2.07 1.89
CA ARG A 90 -17.35 1.06 1.62
C ARG A 90 -17.87 1.18 0.18
N THR A 91 -18.24 2.37 -0.25
CA THR A 91 -18.79 2.58 -1.61
C THR A 91 -17.75 2.25 -2.69
N THR A 92 -16.48 2.60 -2.47
CA THR A 92 -15.41 2.29 -3.43
C THR A 92 -15.17 0.78 -3.51
N MET A 93 -15.13 0.07 -2.39
CA MET A 93 -15.01 -1.39 -2.36
C MET A 93 -16.19 -2.07 -3.04
N GLN A 94 -17.43 -1.61 -2.80
CA GLN A 94 -18.64 -2.11 -3.46
C GLN A 94 -18.57 -1.94 -4.98
N LYS A 95 -18.18 -0.75 -5.46
CA LYS A 95 -17.98 -0.50 -6.89
C LYS A 95 -16.92 -1.42 -7.49
N ALA A 96 -15.79 -1.60 -6.80
CA ALA A 96 -14.72 -2.49 -7.23
C ALA A 96 -15.20 -3.95 -7.35
N LYS A 97 -15.88 -4.47 -6.32
CA LYS A 97 -16.41 -5.84 -6.33
C LYS A 97 -17.48 -6.04 -7.42
N LYS A 98 -18.35 -5.05 -7.62
CA LYS A 98 -19.35 -5.08 -8.71
C LYS A 98 -18.72 -5.19 -10.09
N LEU A 99 -17.57 -4.57 -10.29
CA LEU A 99 -16.78 -4.61 -11.53
C LEU A 99 -15.83 -5.83 -11.62
N GLY A 100 -15.78 -6.67 -10.58
CA GLY A 100 -14.91 -7.85 -10.53
C GLY A 100 -13.45 -7.55 -10.22
N LEU A 101 -13.13 -6.36 -9.70
CA LEU A 101 -11.78 -6.03 -9.27
C LEU A 101 -11.42 -6.77 -7.98
N LYS A 102 -10.15 -7.09 -7.83
CA LYS A 102 -9.56 -7.41 -6.53
C LYS A 102 -9.44 -6.15 -5.68
N VAL A 103 -9.72 -6.28 -4.39
CA VAL A 103 -9.54 -5.22 -3.40
C VAL A 103 -8.36 -5.56 -2.53
N ALA A 104 -7.32 -4.74 -2.59
CA ALA A 104 -6.18 -4.78 -1.70
C ALA A 104 -6.31 -3.66 -0.66
N LEU A 105 -6.20 -4.00 0.61
CA LEU A 105 -6.23 -3.05 1.72
C LEU A 105 -4.92 -3.11 2.48
N ASP A 106 -4.33 -1.96 2.76
CA ASP A 106 -3.22 -1.82 3.70
C ASP A 106 -3.75 -1.27 5.03
N LEU A 107 -3.37 -1.87 6.16
CA LEU A 107 -3.78 -1.41 7.47
C LEU A 107 -3.10 -0.10 7.91
N SER A 108 -1.99 0.24 7.25
CA SER A 108 -1.25 1.51 7.29
C SER A 108 -0.68 1.93 8.64
N ASN A 109 -1.40 1.75 9.76
CA ASN A 109 -0.93 2.14 11.09
C ASN A 109 -1.77 1.49 12.20
N PHE A 110 -1.13 0.99 13.27
CA PHE A 110 -1.81 0.34 14.38
C PHE A 110 -2.82 1.25 15.11
N ASN A 111 -2.61 2.58 15.13
CA ASN A 111 -3.60 3.50 15.71
C ASN A 111 -4.86 3.58 14.83
N ILE A 112 -4.71 3.53 13.52
CA ILE A 112 -5.83 3.45 12.57
C ILE A 112 -6.60 2.14 12.80
N VAL A 113 -5.89 1.03 12.91
CA VAL A 113 -6.50 -0.28 13.21
C VAL A 113 -7.34 -0.22 14.48
N ASN A 114 -6.79 0.32 15.57
CA ASN A 114 -7.49 0.43 16.85
C ASN A 114 -8.71 1.38 16.76
N ALA A 115 -8.57 2.51 16.05
CA ALA A 115 -9.64 3.50 15.94
C ALA A 115 -10.82 3.01 15.09
N PHE A 116 -10.54 2.22 14.05
CA PHE A 116 -11.54 1.76 13.07
C PHE A 116 -11.78 0.25 13.12
N ARG A 117 -11.50 -0.38 14.27
CA ARG A 117 -11.62 -1.83 14.45
C ARG A 117 -12.96 -2.38 13.99
N GLY A 118 -14.07 -1.77 14.41
CA GLY A 118 -15.40 -2.24 14.04
C GLY A 118 -15.67 -2.16 12.54
N LEU A 119 -15.20 -1.10 11.88
CA LEU A 119 -15.28 -0.98 10.42
C LEU A 119 -14.45 -2.06 9.72
N LEU A 120 -13.22 -2.32 10.20
CA LEU A 120 -12.34 -3.34 9.65
C LEU A 120 -12.93 -4.76 9.83
N ASP A 121 -13.54 -5.05 10.98
CA ASP A 121 -14.22 -6.34 11.23
C ASP A 121 -15.35 -6.61 10.22
N ASP A 122 -16.00 -5.54 9.70
CA ASP A 122 -17.05 -5.63 8.68
C ASP A 122 -16.47 -5.76 7.27
N ILE A 123 -15.57 -4.83 6.88
CA ILE A 123 -15.17 -4.71 5.47
C ILE A 123 -14.14 -5.75 5.03
N ILE A 124 -13.29 -6.24 5.94
CA ILE A 124 -12.26 -7.21 5.57
C ILE A 124 -12.89 -8.49 5.04
N PRO A 125 -13.76 -9.19 5.76
CA PRO A 125 -14.33 -10.45 5.27
C PRO A 125 -15.30 -10.25 4.09
N GLU A 126 -15.88 -9.05 3.92
CA GLU A 126 -16.88 -8.79 2.90
C GLU A 126 -16.27 -8.38 1.55
N TYR A 127 -15.20 -7.57 1.57
CA TYR A 127 -14.69 -6.96 0.34
C TYR A 127 -13.22 -7.23 0.04
N VAL A 128 -12.37 -7.47 1.06
CA VAL A 128 -10.91 -7.49 0.88
C VAL A 128 -10.45 -8.84 0.36
N ASP A 129 -9.72 -8.83 -0.74
CA ASP A 129 -9.06 -10.02 -1.30
C ASP A 129 -7.60 -10.15 -0.82
N ILE A 130 -6.89 -9.02 -0.69
CA ILE A 130 -5.47 -8.97 -0.30
C ILE A 130 -5.33 -8.00 0.86
N LEU A 131 -4.79 -8.45 1.98
CA LEU A 131 -4.58 -7.63 3.17
C LEU A 131 -3.09 -7.47 3.47
N PHE A 132 -2.62 -6.23 3.46
CA PHE A 132 -1.28 -5.86 3.86
C PHE A 132 -1.26 -5.34 5.29
N SER A 133 -0.25 -5.73 6.05
CA SER A 133 0.01 -5.26 7.41
C SER A 133 1.48 -5.39 7.77
N ASN A 134 1.91 -4.72 8.82
CA ASN A 134 3.12 -5.05 9.56
C ASN A 134 2.78 -5.80 10.85
N GLU A 135 3.81 -6.19 11.63
CA GLU A 135 3.63 -6.93 12.88
C GLU A 135 2.72 -6.20 13.87
N SER A 136 2.90 -4.89 14.03
CA SER A 136 2.14 -4.08 15.01
C SER A 136 0.68 -3.93 14.59
N GLU A 137 0.40 -3.79 13.31
CA GLU A 137 -0.94 -3.70 12.75
C GLU A 137 -1.67 -5.03 12.83
N ALA A 138 -0.98 -6.13 12.47
CA ALA A 138 -1.52 -7.48 12.57
C ALA A 138 -1.84 -7.84 14.04
N GLU A 139 -0.96 -7.49 14.99
CA GLU A 139 -1.19 -7.68 16.42
C GLU A 139 -2.35 -6.80 16.92
N ALA A 140 -2.42 -5.53 16.51
CA ALA A 140 -3.51 -4.64 16.88
C ALA A 140 -4.87 -5.15 16.38
N PHE A 141 -4.91 -5.73 15.16
CA PHE A 141 -6.15 -6.26 14.60
C PHE A 141 -6.52 -7.64 15.15
N THR A 142 -5.58 -8.55 15.35
CA THR A 142 -5.89 -9.94 15.72
C THR A 142 -5.69 -10.24 17.21
N GLY A 143 -4.89 -9.46 17.91
CA GLY A 143 -4.39 -9.77 19.26
C GLY A 143 -3.31 -10.86 19.28
N LEU A 144 -2.81 -11.29 18.11
CA LEU A 144 -1.88 -12.42 17.96
C LEU A 144 -0.54 -11.94 17.41
N LYS A 145 0.52 -12.74 17.63
CA LYS A 145 1.81 -12.49 17.01
C LYS A 145 1.79 -12.83 15.52
N ALA A 146 2.73 -12.29 14.76
CA ALA A 146 2.74 -12.27 13.31
C ALA A 146 2.43 -13.64 12.64
N HIS A 147 3.04 -14.75 13.11
CA HIS A 147 2.82 -16.07 12.54
C HIS A 147 1.40 -16.60 12.72
N GLU A 148 0.82 -16.41 13.91
CA GLU A 148 -0.56 -16.76 14.20
C GLU A 148 -1.51 -15.78 13.52
N ALA A 149 -1.17 -14.48 13.53
CA ALA A 149 -1.97 -13.44 12.92
C ALA A 149 -2.14 -13.68 11.42
N VAL A 150 -1.06 -13.90 10.67
CA VAL A 150 -1.13 -14.12 9.21
C VAL A 150 -1.98 -15.34 8.87
N LYS A 151 -1.93 -16.39 9.69
CA LYS A 151 -2.74 -17.59 9.49
C LYS A 151 -4.23 -17.30 9.67
N VAL A 152 -4.60 -16.65 10.78
CA VAL A 152 -6.00 -16.28 11.06
C VAL A 152 -6.53 -15.31 9.99
N LEU A 153 -5.73 -14.33 9.58
CA LEU A 153 -6.09 -13.41 8.52
C LEU A 153 -6.29 -14.11 7.17
N SER A 154 -5.47 -15.13 6.86
CA SER A 154 -5.61 -15.91 5.61
C SER A 154 -6.86 -16.78 5.53
N GLU A 155 -7.62 -16.89 6.63
CA GLU A 155 -8.94 -17.51 6.66
C GLU A 155 -10.06 -16.51 6.33
N GLN A 156 -9.78 -15.20 6.46
CA GLN A 156 -10.73 -14.12 6.18
C GLN A 156 -10.58 -13.53 4.79
N VAL A 157 -9.35 -13.53 4.23
CA VAL A 157 -9.03 -12.99 2.92
C VAL A 157 -8.32 -14.04 2.05
N GLU A 158 -8.27 -13.82 0.73
CA GLU A 158 -7.57 -14.74 -0.18
C GLU A 158 -6.06 -14.75 0.09
N ILE A 159 -5.48 -13.59 0.35
CA ILE A 159 -4.05 -13.41 0.63
C ILE A 159 -3.88 -12.42 1.79
N SER A 160 -3.18 -12.85 2.83
CA SER A 160 -2.75 -11.98 3.93
C SER A 160 -1.23 -11.83 3.94
N LEU A 161 -0.73 -10.63 4.21
CA LEU A 161 0.70 -10.34 4.26
C LEU A 161 1.03 -9.63 5.58
N VAL A 162 2.10 -10.09 6.23
CA VAL A 162 2.64 -9.45 7.43
C VAL A 162 4.13 -9.21 7.23
N THR A 163 4.54 -7.95 7.10
CA THR A 163 5.95 -7.58 7.00
C THR A 163 6.61 -7.58 8.38
N LEU A 164 7.84 -8.13 8.46
CA LEU A 164 8.61 -8.37 9.69
C LEU A 164 9.90 -7.53 9.73
N GLY A 165 9.94 -6.41 9.03
CA GLY A 165 11.12 -5.57 8.90
C GLY A 165 12.33 -6.36 8.39
N LYS A 166 13.42 -6.41 9.17
CA LYS A 166 14.66 -7.12 8.80
C LYS A 166 14.52 -8.64 8.68
N GLU A 167 13.45 -9.21 9.19
CA GLU A 167 13.19 -10.65 9.11
C GLU A 167 12.44 -11.04 7.83
N GLY A 168 12.00 -10.07 7.04
CA GLY A 168 11.32 -10.30 5.76
C GLY A 168 9.81 -10.17 5.87
N ALA A 169 9.06 -11.16 5.36
CA ALA A 169 7.61 -11.13 5.37
C ALA A 169 7.01 -12.54 5.44
N LEU A 170 5.79 -12.62 5.94
CA LEU A 170 4.94 -13.80 5.91
C LEU A 170 3.80 -13.58 4.92
N VAL A 171 3.50 -14.59 4.13
CA VAL A 171 2.35 -14.60 3.21
C VAL A 171 1.45 -15.77 3.58
N GLY A 172 0.22 -15.46 3.95
CA GLY A 172 -0.81 -16.45 4.28
C GLY A 172 -1.83 -16.57 3.14
N SER A 173 -2.19 -17.80 2.80
CA SER A 173 -3.30 -18.10 1.90
C SER A 173 -3.89 -19.47 2.23
N LYS A 174 -5.20 -19.54 2.41
CA LYS A 174 -5.93 -20.80 2.71
C LYS A 174 -5.31 -21.58 3.91
N GLY A 175 -4.90 -20.85 4.95
CA GLY A 175 -4.29 -21.42 6.15
C GLY A 175 -2.84 -21.89 6.00
N GLN A 176 -2.25 -21.79 4.81
CA GLN A 176 -0.82 -22.03 4.57
C GLN A 176 -0.04 -20.73 4.74
N VAL A 177 1.17 -20.82 5.27
CA VAL A 177 2.06 -19.66 5.48
C VAL A 177 3.39 -19.92 4.78
N ILE A 178 3.81 -18.94 3.99
CA ILE A 178 5.10 -18.87 3.32
C ILE A 178 5.90 -17.75 3.98
N ALA A 179 7.13 -18.02 4.38
CA ALA A 179 8.05 -17.00 4.86
C ALA A 179 9.05 -16.65 3.75
N VAL A 180 9.26 -15.36 3.50
CA VAL A 180 10.29 -14.88 2.59
C VAL A 180 11.27 -14.00 3.35
N PRO A 181 12.59 -14.11 3.09
CA PRO A 181 13.59 -13.31 3.78
C PRO A 181 13.51 -11.84 3.32
N ALA A 182 14.02 -10.94 4.17
CA ALA A 182 14.30 -9.58 3.74
C ALA A 182 15.41 -9.58 2.68
N GLU A 183 15.21 -8.78 1.66
CA GLU A 183 16.23 -8.48 0.65
C GLU A 183 16.74 -7.06 0.94
N GLY A 184 18.06 -6.84 0.94
CA GLY A 184 18.56 -5.49 0.93
C GLY A 184 19.58 -5.12 1.98
N GLY A 185 19.89 -3.84 2.04
CA GLY A 185 21.05 -3.22 2.58
C GLY A 185 20.92 -2.71 4.01
N LYS A 186 21.66 -1.63 4.28
CA LYS A 186 21.60 -0.95 5.58
C LYS A 186 20.45 0.05 5.57
N PRO A 187 19.51 -0.02 6.51
CA PRO A 187 18.42 0.95 6.56
C PRO A 187 18.99 2.36 6.87
N VAL A 188 18.78 3.28 5.93
CA VAL A 188 19.07 4.71 6.06
C VAL A 188 17.79 5.45 6.42
N ASP A 189 16.70 5.12 5.71
CA ASP A 189 15.36 5.65 5.94
C ASP A 189 14.33 4.59 5.57
N THR A 190 13.40 4.27 6.46
CA THR A 190 12.39 3.25 6.21
C THR A 190 11.07 3.80 5.63
N THR A 191 11.08 5.09 5.21
CA THR A 191 9.91 5.70 4.58
C THR A 191 9.56 5.02 3.27
N GLY A 192 8.30 4.59 3.14
CA GLY A 192 7.81 3.93 1.93
C GLY A 192 8.20 2.45 1.78
N ALA A 193 8.81 1.83 2.80
CA ALA A 193 9.17 0.40 2.71
C ALA A 193 7.93 -0.49 2.50
N GLY A 194 6.85 -0.23 3.26
CA GLY A 194 5.57 -0.93 3.10
C GLY A 194 4.96 -0.72 1.72
N ASP A 195 4.94 0.54 1.25
CA ASP A 195 4.39 0.90 -0.07
C ASP A 195 5.14 0.19 -1.21
N HIS A 196 6.47 0.15 -1.13
CA HIS A 196 7.30 -0.54 -2.11
C HIS A 196 7.16 -2.06 -2.04
N PHE A 197 6.99 -2.62 -0.82
CA PHE A 197 6.66 -4.02 -0.66
C PHE A 197 5.32 -4.36 -1.33
N ALA A 198 4.27 -3.57 -1.05
CA ALA A 198 2.96 -3.76 -1.63
C ALA A 198 2.99 -3.62 -3.17
N ALA A 199 3.69 -2.58 -3.68
CA ALA A 199 3.86 -2.39 -5.12
C ALA A 199 4.55 -3.58 -5.81
N GLY A 200 5.64 -4.08 -5.23
CA GLY A 200 6.36 -5.25 -5.75
C GLY A 200 5.53 -6.52 -5.70
N PHE A 201 4.80 -6.75 -4.61
CA PHE A 201 3.90 -7.89 -4.48
C PHE A 201 2.79 -7.85 -5.53
N LEU A 202 2.09 -6.72 -5.65
CA LEU A 202 1.00 -6.54 -6.61
C LEU A 202 1.50 -6.63 -8.06
N TYR A 203 2.71 -6.14 -8.35
CA TYR A 203 3.35 -6.36 -9.65
C TYR A 203 3.53 -7.85 -9.93
N GLY A 204 4.08 -8.62 -8.98
CA GLY A 204 4.24 -10.06 -9.13
C GLY A 204 2.90 -10.74 -9.43
N GLN A 205 1.85 -10.41 -8.70
CA GLN A 205 0.50 -10.93 -8.95
C GLN A 205 -0.01 -10.55 -10.34
N SER A 206 0.26 -9.34 -10.80
CA SER A 206 -0.20 -8.86 -12.12
C SER A 206 0.43 -9.60 -13.29
N VAL A 207 1.63 -10.16 -13.11
CA VAL A 207 2.34 -10.95 -14.14
C VAL A 207 2.19 -12.47 -13.94
N GLY A 208 1.34 -12.90 -13.00
CA GLY A 208 1.05 -14.31 -12.75
C GLY A 208 2.13 -15.07 -11.97
N ALA A 209 2.97 -14.35 -11.21
CA ALA A 209 3.97 -14.95 -10.32
C ALA A 209 3.32 -15.72 -9.17
N THR A 210 4.02 -16.68 -8.60
CA THR A 210 3.61 -17.36 -7.35
C THR A 210 3.59 -16.38 -6.19
N LEU A 211 2.91 -16.74 -5.08
CA LEU A 211 2.88 -15.91 -3.87
C LEU A 211 4.29 -15.67 -3.32
N GLU A 212 5.14 -16.70 -3.34
CA GLU A 212 6.54 -16.59 -2.91
C GLU A 212 7.34 -15.63 -3.81
N GLN A 213 7.25 -15.78 -5.13
CA GLN A 213 7.92 -14.89 -6.08
C GLN A 213 7.44 -13.44 -5.91
N SER A 214 6.12 -13.23 -5.77
CA SER A 214 5.55 -11.91 -5.56
C SER A 214 6.06 -11.26 -4.27
N ALA A 215 6.09 -12.01 -3.17
CA ALA A 215 6.60 -11.50 -1.90
C ALA A 215 8.12 -11.23 -1.94
N ARG A 216 8.90 -12.03 -2.66
CA ARG A 216 10.32 -11.76 -2.90
C ARG A 216 10.54 -10.49 -3.72
N ILE A 217 9.70 -10.22 -4.72
CA ILE A 217 9.74 -8.95 -5.47
C ILE A 217 9.40 -7.78 -4.54
N GLY A 218 8.38 -7.92 -3.69
CA GLY A 218 8.04 -6.93 -2.66
C GLY A 218 9.21 -6.67 -1.70
N SER A 219 9.82 -7.73 -1.16
CA SER A 219 10.99 -7.66 -0.28
C SER A 219 12.18 -6.97 -0.96
N LEU A 220 12.40 -7.26 -2.25
CA LEU A 220 13.45 -6.64 -3.06
C LEU A 220 13.25 -5.11 -3.17
N LEU A 221 12.06 -4.65 -3.52
CA LEU A 221 11.78 -3.22 -3.65
C LEU A 221 11.86 -2.51 -2.29
N ALA A 222 11.32 -3.13 -1.23
CA ALA A 222 11.46 -2.63 0.13
C ALA A 222 12.94 -2.49 0.55
N GLY A 223 13.78 -3.44 0.17
CA GLY A 223 15.22 -3.41 0.42
C GLY A 223 15.93 -2.27 -0.30
N TYR A 224 15.53 -1.94 -1.52
CA TYR A 224 16.13 -0.82 -2.27
C TYR A 224 15.71 0.55 -1.75
N ILE A 225 14.46 0.72 -1.31
CA ILE A 225 14.01 2.02 -0.82
C ILE A 225 14.61 2.38 0.53
N ILE A 226 14.84 1.43 1.43
CA ILE A 226 15.42 1.72 2.75
C ILE A 226 16.89 2.13 2.70
N ASP A 227 17.58 1.94 1.57
CA ASP A 227 18.98 2.36 1.36
C ASP A 227 19.12 3.86 1.02
N VAL A 228 18.01 4.58 0.84
CA VAL A 228 18.01 5.99 0.41
C VAL A 228 17.17 6.84 1.37
N ILE A 229 17.40 8.16 1.33
CA ILE A 229 16.55 9.11 2.06
C ILE A 229 15.35 9.46 1.20
N GLY A 230 14.14 9.40 1.79
CA GLY A 230 12.87 9.68 1.13
C GLY A 230 12.22 8.43 0.53
N ALA A 231 11.10 8.64 -0.15
CA ALA A 231 10.21 7.57 -0.60
C ALA A 231 10.32 7.27 -2.11
N GLN A 232 11.47 7.53 -2.72
CA GLN A 232 11.68 7.30 -4.15
C GLN A 232 13.00 6.56 -4.42
N ILE A 233 12.91 5.41 -5.08
CA ILE A 233 14.09 4.68 -5.55
C ILE A 233 14.76 5.49 -6.68
N PRO A 234 16.08 5.76 -6.62
CA PRO A 234 16.80 6.46 -7.66
C PRO A 234 16.74 5.77 -9.03
N ASP A 235 16.68 6.55 -10.11
CA ASP A 235 16.50 6.04 -11.47
C ASP A 235 17.62 5.07 -11.89
N ASP A 236 18.86 5.29 -11.44
CA ASP A 236 20.02 4.43 -11.74
C ASP A 236 19.93 3.01 -11.14
N LYS A 237 19.03 2.77 -10.19
CA LYS A 237 18.83 1.45 -9.57
C LYS A 237 17.90 0.55 -10.37
N TRP A 238 17.02 1.11 -11.19
CA TRP A 238 15.96 0.35 -11.84
C TRP A 238 16.44 -0.73 -12.79
N GLU A 239 17.57 -0.53 -13.50
CA GLU A 239 18.11 -1.59 -14.38
C GLU A 239 18.53 -2.83 -13.58
N GLN A 240 19.18 -2.63 -12.43
CA GLN A 240 19.57 -3.73 -11.55
C GLN A 240 18.34 -4.42 -10.93
N ILE A 241 17.33 -3.65 -10.54
CA ILE A 241 16.06 -4.17 -10.00
C ILE A 241 15.38 -5.06 -11.04
N LYS A 242 15.23 -4.61 -12.27
CA LYS A 242 14.63 -5.38 -13.36
C LYS A 242 15.34 -6.72 -13.58
N LEU A 243 16.69 -6.73 -13.57
CA LEU A 243 17.46 -7.96 -13.70
C LEU A 243 17.17 -8.95 -12.57
N LYS A 244 17.11 -8.48 -11.31
CA LYS A 244 16.79 -9.32 -10.17
C LYS A 244 15.34 -9.82 -10.21
N VAL A 245 14.38 -8.97 -10.58
CA VAL A 245 12.97 -9.35 -10.73
C VAL A 245 12.84 -10.46 -11.78
N ASN A 246 13.50 -10.32 -12.94
CA ASN A 246 13.49 -11.36 -13.97
C ASN A 246 14.08 -12.68 -13.45
N SER A 247 15.12 -12.62 -12.62
CA SER A 247 15.69 -13.82 -11.99
C SER A 247 14.75 -14.46 -10.95
N ILE A 248 13.91 -13.69 -10.28
CA ILE A 248 12.90 -14.24 -9.37
C ILE A 248 11.77 -14.92 -10.15
N LEU A 249 11.41 -14.37 -11.31
CA LEU A 249 10.31 -14.87 -12.14
C LEU A 249 10.68 -16.08 -12.99
N SER A 250 11.98 -16.30 -13.23
CA SER A 250 12.50 -17.47 -13.99
C SER A 250 12.48 -18.74 -13.14
#